data_3fe9a925bac4d51cec0780a7a5edade2
#
_entry.id   3fe9a925bac4d51cec0780a7a5edade2
#
_cell.length_a   1.000
_cell.length_b   1.000
_cell.length_c   1.000
_cell.angle_alpha   90.00
_cell.angle_beta   90.00
_cell.angle_gamma   90.00
#
_symmetry.space_group_name_H-M   'P 1'
#
loop_
_entity.id
_entity.type
_entity.pdbx_description
1 polymer ?
#
loop_
_entity_poly.entity_id
_entity_poly.type
_entity_poly.pdbx_seq_one_letter_code
_entity_poly.pdbx_strand_id
1 'polypeptide(L)'
;NICNERIISGVTAVIFDCDTVASSITRGGAPGTRDCDLLRPEMSIQGVHAVLLSGGSLFGLVAAGGAAAFLREAGHGLKISGQIIPIAVQAITFDLLNGGDKAWGQEPVYWRMGWQAAEAATAEPFDLSSAGGGYGVTTANFKGGLGSASAMTSSGICVAAIVLVNAVGSVTIGNGP
;
A
#
# COMPACT_ATOMS: atom_id res chain seq x y z
N ASN A 1 0.84 -2.39 9.31
CA ASN A 1 2.14 -1.87 8.86
C ASN A 1 3.25 -2.86 9.18
N ILE A 2 4.11 -3.13 8.23
CA ILE A 2 5.35 -3.91 8.42
C ILE A 2 6.52 -3.07 7.93
N CYS A 3 7.56 -2.98 8.75
CA CYS A 3 8.82 -2.32 8.44
C CYS A 3 9.95 -3.35 8.40
N ASN A 4 10.92 -3.12 7.54
CA ASN A 4 12.14 -3.92 7.48
C ASN A 4 13.35 -2.98 7.57
N GLU A 5 14.01 -2.98 8.73
CA GLU A 5 15.13 -2.09 9.03
C GLU A 5 16.36 -2.39 8.17
N ARG A 6 16.60 -3.66 7.84
CA ARG A 6 17.75 -4.05 7.02
C ARG A 6 17.69 -3.42 5.64
N ILE A 7 16.54 -3.45 4.99
CA ILE A 7 16.37 -2.86 3.65
C ILE A 7 15.87 -1.41 3.70
N ILE A 8 15.56 -0.87 4.85
CA ILE A 8 14.94 0.46 5.06
C ILE A 8 13.75 0.64 4.11
N SER A 9 12.77 -0.23 4.23
CA SER A 9 11.54 -0.22 3.42
C SER A 9 10.39 -0.86 4.19
N GLY A 10 9.16 -0.73 3.69
CA GLY A 10 8.00 -1.27 4.39
C GLY A 10 6.78 -1.47 3.51
N VAL A 11 5.75 -2.07 4.12
CA VAL A 11 4.45 -2.34 3.49
C VAL A 11 3.33 -1.96 4.46
N THR A 12 2.36 -1.21 3.96
CA THR A 12 1.07 -0.95 4.61
C THR A 12 0.00 -1.74 3.86
N ALA A 13 -0.80 -2.51 4.59
CA ALA A 13 -1.98 -3.17 4.05
C ALA A 13 -3.24 -2.57 4.69
N VAL A 14 -4.21 -2.24 3.88
CA VAL A 14 -5.59 -1.96 4.28
C VAL A 14 -6.42 -3.15 3.83
N ILE A 15 -6.98 -3.86 4.80
CA ILE A 15 -7.81 -5.06 4.57
C ILE A 15 -9.26 -4.67 4.87
N PHE A 16 -10.16 -5.05 3.98
CA PHE A 16 -11.59 -4.80 4.14
C PHE A 16 -12.29 -6.07 4.63
N ASP A 17 -13.17 -5.94 5.60
CA ASP A 17 -13.91 -7.07 6.19
C ASP A 17 -14.96 -7.66 5.25
N CYS A 18 -15.35 -6.92 4.22
CA CYS A 18 -16.34 -7.32 3.23
C CYS A 18 -15.96 -6.81 1.83
N ASP A 19 -16.68 -7.28 0.82
CA ASP A 19 -16.56 -6.77 -0.55
C ASP A 19 -16.83 -5.25 -0.54
N THR A 20 -15.80 -4.46 -0.80
CA THR A 20 -15.84 -3.00 -0.70
C THR A 20 -15.80 -2.40 -2.08
N VAL A 21 -16.82 -1.63 -2.43
CA VAL A 21 -16.88 -0.91 -3.72
C VAL A 21 -15.69 0.01 -3.84
N ALA A 22 -14.98 -0.10 -4.94
CA ALA A 22 -13.77 0.67 -5.18
C ALA A 22 -13.68 1.17 -6.61
N SER A 23 -13.01 2.29 -6.77
CA SER A 23 -12.62 2.82 -8.07
C SER A 23 -11.20 3.37 -7.97
N SER A 24 -10.49 3.38 -9.08
CA SER A 24 -9.11 3.87 -9.12
C SER A 24 -8.88 4.84 -10.26
N ILE A 25 -7.95 5.75 -10.04
CA ILE A 25 -7.39 6.60 -11.08
C ILE A 25 -5.87 6.65 -10.91
N THR A 26 -5.16 6.35 -11.97
CA THR A 26 -3.69 6.42 -12.01
C THR A 26 -3.26 7.63 -12.78
N ARG A 27 -2.45 8.49 -12.17
CA ARG A 27 -1.95 9.73 -12.76
C ARG A 27 -0.43 9.82 -12.56
N GLY A 28 0.21 10.66 -13.38
CA GLY A 28 1.65 10.89 -13.32
C GLY A 28 2.42 10.17 -14.43
N GLY A 29 3.70 10.51 -14.57
CA GLY A 29 4.54 10.04 -15.69
C GLY A 29 5.18 8.66 -15.46
N ALA A 30 5.22 8.16 -14.21
CA ALA A 30 5.83 6.89 -13.87
C ALA A 30 5.01 6.15 -12.79
N PRO A 31 3.77 5.77 -13.08
CA PRO A 31 2.94 5.07 -12.11
C PRO A 31 3.48 3.67 -11.85
N GLY A 32 3.64 3.33 -10.57
CA GLY A 32 3.94 1.98 -10.10
C GLY A 32 2.72 1.42 -9.40
N THR A 33 1.85 0.74 -10.15
CA THR A 33 0.60 0.18 -9.63
C THR A 33 0.42 -1.26 -10.09
N ARG A 34 -0.36 -2.02 -9.33
CA ARG A 34 -0.78 -3.38 -9.68
C ARG A 34 -2.29 -3.49 -9.61
N ASP A 35 -2.86 -4.01 -10.69
CA ASP A 35 -4.28 -4.37 -10.85
C ASP A 35 -5.27 -3.20 -10.65
N CYS A 36 -4.79 -1.95 -10.61
CA CYS A 36 -5.65 -0.77 -10.46
C CYS A 36 -6.62 -0.59 -11.63
N ASP A 37 -6.26 -1.05 -12.83
CA ASP A 37 -7.15 -0.99 -14.00
C ASP A 37 -8.42 -1.85 -13.85
N LEU A 38 -8.41 -2.87 -13.00
CA LEU A 38 -9.61 -3.66 -12.66
C LEU A 38 -10.72 -2.81 -12.01
N LEU A 39 -10.35 -1.68 -11.40
CA LEU A 39 -11.25 -0.82 -10.65
C LEU A 39 -11.77 0.38 -11.47
N ARG A 40 -11.57 0.37 -12.78
CA ARG A 40 -12.20 1.39 -13.63
C ARG A 40 -13.72 1.17 -13.67
N PRO A 41 -14.53 2.24 -13.73
CA PRO A 41 -16.00 2.14 -13.69
C PRO A 41 -16.61 1.23 -14.75
N GLU A 42 -15.94 1.07 -15.89
CA GLU A 42 -16.38 0.23 -17.00
C GLU A 42 -16.04 -1.25 -16.85
N MET A 43 -15.28 -1.63 -15.80
CA MET A 43 -14.87 -3.02 -15.57
C MET A 43 -15.92 -3.80 -14.79
N SER A 44 -15.87 -5.13 -14.91
CA SER A 44 -16.80 -6.03 -14.23
C SER A 44 -16.49 -6.26 -12.74
N ILE A 45 -15.25 -5.98 -12.32
CA ILE A 45 -14.85 -6.04 -10.92
C ILE A 45 -15.18 -4.71 -10.26
N GLN A 46 -16.08 -4.74 -9.28
CA GLN A 46 -16.56 -3.50 -8.64
C GLN A 46 -16.00 -3.28 -7.23
N GLY A 47 -15.23 -4.22 -6.71
CA GLY A 47 -14.76 -4.15 -5.33
C GLY A 47 -13.38 -4.73 -5.11
N VAL A 48 -12.82 -4.40 -3.95
CA VAL A 48 -11.52 -4.86 -3.47
C VAL A 48 -11.63 -5.51 -2.10
N HIS A 49 -10.66 -6.39 -1.81
CA HIS A 49 -10.49 -7.03 -0.50
C HIS A 49 -9.28 -6.43 0.23
N ALA A 50 -8.32 -5.87 -0.52
CA ALA A 50 -7.16 -5.18 0.05
C ALA A 50 -6.62 -4.07 -0.84
N VAL A 51 -6.04 -3.05 -0.20
CA VAL A 51 -5.19 -2.03 -0.84
C VAL A 51 -3.83 -2.07 -0.17
N LEU A 52 -2.77 -2.20 -0.96
CA LEU A 52 -1.40 -2.22 -0.49
C LEU A 52 -0.67 -0.95 -0.91
N LEU A 53 0.12 -0.41 0.03
CA LEU A 53 1.07 0.67 -0.22
C LEU A 53 2.45 0.16 0.22
N SER A 54 3.43 0.16 -0.66
CA SER A 54 4.76 -0.37 -0.33
C SER A 54 5.88 0.51 -0.83
N GLY A 55 7.04 0.41 -0.18
CA GLY A 55 8.31 0.81 -0.76
C GLY A 55 8.75 -0.16 -1.87
N GLY A 56 10.01 -0.09 -2.26
CA GLY A 56 10.65 -1.04 -3.16
C GLY A 56 10.49 -0.76 -4.64
N SER A 57 9.87 0.36 -5.02
CA SER A 57 9.60 0.63 -6.43
C SER A 57 8.87 -0.57 -7.08
N LEU A 58 9.16 -0.90 -8.33
CA LEU A 58 8.53 -2.01 -9.04
C LEU A 58 8.74 -3.38 -8.36
N PHE A 59 9.84 -3.57 -7.62
CA PHE A 59 10.05 -4.78 -6.83
C PHE A 59 9.02 -4.93 -5.68
N GLY A 60 8.52 -3.81 -5.16
CA GLY A 60 7.50 -3.77 -4.12
C GLY A 60 6.14 -4.31 -4.58
N LEU A 61 5.85 -4.31 -5.89
CA LEU A 61 4.55 -4.74 -6.45
C LEU A 61 4.19 -6.19 -6.15
N VAL A 62 5.13 -7.01 -5.71
CA VAL A 62 4.85 -8.39 -5.30
C VAL A 62 4.18 -8.48 -3.92
N ALA A 63 4.13 -7.38 -3.15
CA ALA A 63 3.51 -7.38 -1.82
C ALA A 63 2.01 -7.70 -1.88
N ALA A 64 1.29 -7.20 -2.89
CA ALA A 64 -0.12 -7.55 -3.08
C ALA A 64 -0.33 -9.05 -3.33
N GLY A 65 0.63 -9.74 -3.96
CA GLY A 65 0.60 -11.18 -4.11
C GLY A 65 0.68 -11.92 -2.77
N GLY A 66 1.53 -11.46 -1.85
CA GLY A 66 1.62 -11.99 -0.49
C GLY A 66 0.33 -11.78 0.31
N ALA A 67 -0.23 -10.57 0.28
CA ALA A 67 -1.50 -10.28 0.94
C ALA A 67 -2.66 -11.09 0.35
N ALA A 68 -2.72 -11.21 -0.97
CA ALA A 68 -3.75 -12.03 -1.63
C ALA A 68 -3.63 -13.52 -1.25
N ALA A 69 -2.41 -14.04 -1.11
CA ALA A 69 -2.21 -15.41 -0.67
C ALA A 69 -2.73 -15.63 0.76
N PHE A 70 -2.44 -14.71 1.68
CA PHE A 70 -2.98 -14.75 3.04
C PHE A 70 -4.51 -14.71 3.06
N LEU A 71 -5.11 -13.75 2.34
CA LEU A 71 -6.56 -13.60 2.28
C LEU A 71 -7.25 -14.84 1.69
N ARG A 72 -6.65 -15.45 0.66
CA ARG A 72 -7.16 -16.71 0.08
C ARG A 72 -7.15 -17.83 1.12
N GLU A 73 -6.09 -17.98 1.88
CA GLU A 73 -5.96 -18.97 2.94
C GLU A 73 -6.99 -18.74 4.06
N ALA A 74 -7.26 -17.47 4.38
CA ALA A 74 -8.31 -17.06 5.30
C ALA A 74 -9.74 -17.20 4.73
N GLY A 75 -9.90 -17.64 3.49
CA GLY A 75 -11.23 -17.81 2.87
C GLY A 75 -11.88 -16.50 2.39
N HIS A 76 -11.11 -15.40 2.32
CA HIS A 76 -11.58 -14.06 2.00
C HIS A 76 -11.22 -13.68 0.56
N GLY A 77 -12.22 -13.41 -0.26
CA GLY A 77 -12.04 -13.09 -1.68
C GLY A 77 -13.30 -13.34 -2.51
N LEU A 78 -13.26 -12.89 -3.76
CA LEU A 78 -14.30 -13.17 -4.74
C LEU A 78 -14.40 -14.68 -4.99
N LYS A 79 -15.61 -15.22 -4.92
CA LYS A 79 -15.85 -16.65 -5.10
C LYS A 79 -16.33 -16.93 -6.52
N ILE A 80 -15.52 -17.65 -7.30
CA ILE A 80 -15.87 -18.07 -8.67
C ILE A 80 -15.63 -19.57 -8.80
N SER A 81 -16.69 -20.33 -9.10
CA SER A 81 -16.60 -21.79 -9.35
C SER A 81 -15.77 -22.54 -8.31
N GLY A 82 -15.97 -22.21 -7.03
CA GLY A 82 -15.27 -22.84 -5.92
C GLY A 82 -13.85 -22.32 -5.64
N GLN A 83 -13.36 -21.39 -6.45
CA GLN A 83 -12.08 -20.72 -6.20
C GLN A 83 -12.31 -19.42 -5.42
N ILE A 84 -11.36 -19.09 -4.55
CA ILE A 84 -11.31 -17.84 -3.81
C ILE A 84 -10.22 -16.96 -4.44
N ILE A 85 -10.61 -15.80 -4.93
CA ILE A 85 -9.75 -14.87 -5.67
C ILE A 85 -9.77 -13.51 -4.96
N PRO A 86 -8.82 -13.23 -4.05
CA PRO A 86 -8.72 -11.91 -3.43
C PRO A 86 -8.32 -10.86 -4.45
N ILE A 87 -9.04 -9.76 -4.50
CA ILE A 87 -8.68 -8.58 -5.29
C ILE A 87 -7.87 -7.66 -4.39
N ALA A 88 -6.57 -7.66 -4.59
CA ALA A 88 -5.61 -6.86 -3.83
C ALA A 88 -4.87 -5.91 -4.79
N VAL A 89 -5.26 -4.65 -4.79
CA VAL A 89 -4.62 -3.62 -5.63
C VAL A 89 -3.49 -2.94 -4.88
N GLN A 90 -2.54 -2.36 -5.60
CA GLN A 90 -1.35 -1.81 -4.99
C GLN A 90 -0.81 -0.57 -5.71
N ALA A 91 -0.21 0.33 -4.92
CA ALA A 91 0.68 1.38 -5.39
C ALA A 91 2.01 1.35 -4.62
N ILE A 92 3.07 1.82 -5.26
CA ILE A 92 4.43 1.81 -4.67
C ILE A 92 5.00 3.22 -4.51
N THR A 93 6.02 3.30 -3.66
CA THR A 93 6.95 4.42 -3.57
C THR A 93 8.36 3.99 -3.95
N PHE A 94 9.17 4.96 -4.37
CA PHE A 94 10.57 4.74 -4.69
C PHE A 94 11.43 5.01 -3.44
N ASP A 95 12.02 3.97 -2.89
CA ASP A 95 12.89 4.04 -1.70
C ASP A 95 14.21 3.27 -1.87
N LEU A 96 14.60 2.98 -3.11
CA LEU A 96 15.77 2.15 -3.40
C LEU A 96 17.11 2.83 -3.13
N LEU A 97 17.14 4.16 -3.07
CA LEU A 97 18.37 4.95 -2.90
C LEU A 97 18.55 5.51 -1.47
N ASN A 98 17.74 5.06 -0.53
CA ASN A 98 17.74 5.56 0.86
C ASN A 98 18.79 4.93 1.78
N GLY A 99 19.73 4.17 1.24
CA GLY A 99 20.60 3.26 1.99
C GLY A 99 19.90 1.91 2.20
N GLY A 100 20.28 1.19 3.26
CA GLY A 100 19.80 -0.16 3.52
C GLY A 100 20.33 -1.21 2.53
N ASP A 101 20.24 -2.47 2.91
CA ASP A 101 20.72 -3.58 2.10
C ASP A 101 19.65 -4.00 1.08
N LYS A 102 19.86 -3.66 -0.18
CA LYS A 102 18.98 -4.05 -1.30
C LYS A 102 19.45 -5.36 -1.98
N ALA A 103 20.44 -6.04 -1.45
CA ALA A 103 20.96 -7.30 -1.99
C ALA A 103 20.12 -8.51 -1.52
N TRP A 104 18.83 -8.50 -1.84
CA TRP A 104 17.89 -9.58 -1.47
C TRP A 104 17.94 -10.81 -2.37
N GLY A 105 18.82 -10.83 -3.41
CA GLY A 105 18.96 -11.95 -4.33
C GLY A 105 17.87 -11.97 -5.41
N GLN A 106 17.42 -13.18 -5.77
CA GLN A 106 16.46 -13.36 -6.86
C GLN A 106 15.02 -13.00 -6.47
N GLU A 107 14.66 -13.14 -5.20
CA GLU A 107 13.30 -12.89 -4.71
C GLU A 107 13.26 -11.68 -3.80
N PRO A 108 12.61 -10.58 -4.23
CA PRO A 108 12.38 -9.43 -3.37
C PRO A 108 11.55 -9.79 -2.14
N VAL A 109 11.97 -9.29 -0.98
CA VAL A 109 11.35 -9.60 0.33
C VAL A 109 9.88 -9.13 0.47
N TYR A 110 9.41 -8.32 -0.44
CA TYR A 110 8.11 -7.63 -0.36
C TYR A 110 6.92 -8.57 -0.40
N TRP A 111 7.01 -9.73 -1.07
CA TRP A 111 5.94 -10.73 -1.04
C TRP A 111 5.65 -11.17 0.40
N ARG A 112 6.72 -11.53 1.13
CA ARG A 112 6.58 -11.94 2.52
C ARG A 112 6.10 -10.79 3.42
N MET A 113 6.59 -9.58 3.18
CA MET A 113 6.13 -8.39 3.91
C MET A 113 4.64 -8.10 3.66
N GLY A 114 4.15 -8.33 2.43
CA GLY A 114 2.73 -8.22 2.10
C GLY A 114 1.87 -9.24 2.84
N TRP A 115 2.31 -10.49 2.91
CA TRP A 115 1.67 -11.53 3.73
C TRP A 115 1.60 -11.09 5.20
N GLN A 116 2.73 -10.72 5.78
CA GLN A 116 2.83 -10.29 7.18
C GLN A 116 1.97 -9.04 7.46
N ALA A 117 1.90 -8.11 6.53
CA ALA A 117 1.09 -6.90 6.69
C ALA A 117 -0.42 -7.22 6.68
N ALA A 118 -0.85 -8.20 5.90
CA ALA A 118 -2.22 -8.68 5.91
C ALA A 118 -2.53 -9.48 7.19
N GLU A 119 -1.63 -10.36 7.61
CA GLU A 119 -1.75 -11.15 8.83
C GLU A 119 -1.83 -10.28 10.10
N ALA A 120 -1.04 -9.20 10.14
CA ALA A 120 -1.00 -8.25 11.25
C ALA A 120 -2.06 -7.14 11.16
N ALA A 121 -2.99 -7.21 10.20
CA ALA A 121 -4.03 -6.19 10.08
C ALA A 121 -5.00 -6.25 11.27
N THR A 122 -5.35 -5.08 11.79
CA THR A 122 -6.24 -4.91 12.93
C THR A 122 -7.05 -3.64 12.78
N ALA A 123 -8.19 -3.56 13.47
CA ALA A 123 -9.01 -2.35 13.56
C ALA A 123 -8.49 -1.33 14.59
N GLU A 124 -7.45 -1.68 15.32
CA GLU A 124 -6.83 -0.79 16.32
C GLU A 124 -6.02 0.34 15.66
N PRO A 125 -5.68 1.42 16.40
CA PRO A 125 -4.80 2.46 15.91
C PRO A 125 -3.47 1.90 15.36
N PHE A 126 -3.00 2.46 14.28
CA PHE A 126 -1.78 2.05 13.59
C PHE A 126 -0.75 3.17 13.52
N ASP A 127 0.52 2.80 13.40
CA ASP A 127 1.61 3.75 13.32
C ASP A 127 1.56 4.58 12.03
N LEU A 128 1.85 5.87 12.17
CA LEU A 128 1.98 6.84 11.10
C LEU A 128 3.44 7.32 10.97
N SER A 129 3.70 8.27 10.08
CA SER A 129 5.02 8.82 9.80
C SER A 129 5.96 7.78 9.17
N SER A 130 7.10 7.47 9.79
CA SER A 130 8.05 6.47 9.29
C SER A 130 7.58 5.06 9.59
N ALA A 131 6.46 4.65 8.98
CA ALA A 131 5.83 3.35 9.21
C ALA A 131 5.34 2.73 7.89
N GLY A 132 5.31 1.40 7.84
CA GLY A 132 4.81 0.66 6.69
C GLY A 132 5.44 1.10 5.37
N GLY A 133 4.65 1.30 4.34
CA GLY A 133 5.11 1.80 3.04
C GLY A 133 5.83 3.16 3.09
N GLY A 134 5.62 3.94 4.16
CA GLY A 134 6.30 5.22 4.41
C GLY A 134 7.66 5.11 5.08
N TYR A 135 8.07 3.92 5.51
CA TYR A 135 9.27 3.73 6.33
C TYR A 135 10.56 4.17 5.64
N GLY A 136 10.72 3.84 4.37
CA GLY A 136 11.93 4.12 3.58
C GLY A 136 11.84 5.34 2.67
N VAL A 137 10.68 5.98 2.58
CA VAL A 137 10.45 7.08 1.62
C VAL A 137 11.18 8.34 2.05
N THR A 138 11.78 9.03 1.09
CA THR A 138 12.41 10.34 1.29
C THR A 138 11.92 11.34 0.25
N THR A 139 11.93 12.61 0.63
CA THR A 139 11.91 13.74 -0.29
C THR A 139 13.36 14.22 -0.50
N ALA A 140 13.59 15.34 -1.19
CA ALA A 140 14.95 15.83 -1.44
C ALA A 140 15.78 15.99 -0.15
N ASN A 141 15.17 16.43 0.94
CA ASN A 141 15.86 16.81 2.20
C ASN A 141 15.16 16.32 3.47
N PHE A 142 14.05 15.60 3.37
CA PHE A 142 13.32 15.07 4.52
C PHE A 142 12.95 13.60 4.33
N LYS A 143 12.73 12.90 5.44
CA LYS A 143 12.01 11.64 5.42
C LYS A 143 10.56 11.88 4.98
N GLY A 144 10.07 11.01 4.12
CA GLY A 144 8.66 10.90 3.83
C GLY A 144 7.92 10.14 4.95
N GLY A 145 6.72 9.70 4.66
CA GLY A 145 5.95 8.94 5.65
C GLY A 145 4.55 8.60 5.19
N LEU A 146 3.87 7.89 6.08
CA LEU A 146 2.46 7.54 5.99
C LEU A 146 1.65 8.54 6.81
N GLY A 147 0.63 9.14 6.21
CA GLY A 147 -0.32 10.03 6.87
C GLY A 147 -1.73 9.48 6.85
N SER A 148 -2.55 9.88 7.82
CA SER A 148 -3.97 9.55 7.84
C SER A 148 -4.76 10.70 8.47
N ALA A 149 -5.95 10.92 7.95
CA ALA A 149 -6.91 11.85 8.53
C ALA A 149 -8.34 11.35 8.26
N SER A 150 -9.25 11.69 9.15
CA SER A 150 -10.67 11.39 8.96
C SER A 150 -11.54 12.55 9.47
N ALA A 151 -12.74 12.63 8.92
CA ALA A 151 -13.76 13.57 9.34
C ALA A 151 -15.14 12.90 9.32
N MET A 152 -16.01 13.34 10.22
CA MET A 152 -17.40 12.90 10.28
C MET A 152 -18.31 14.04 9.81
N THR A 153 -19.22 13.75 8.89
CA THR A 153 -20.25 14.71 8.47
C THR A 153 -21.31 14.83 9.53
N SER A 154 -22.12 15.90 9.48
CA SER A 154 -23.28 16.07 10.37
C SER A 154 -24.35 14.98 10.21
N SER A 155 -24.36 14.29 9.06
CA SER A 155 -25.25 13.15 8.78
C SER A 155 -24.68 11.79 9.24
N GLY A 156 -23.51 11.78 9.90
CA GLY A 156 -22.88 10.56 10.42
C GLY A 156 -22.05 9.76 9.41
N ILE A 157 -21.76 10.33 8.22
CA ILE A 157 -20.89 9.69 7.25
C ILE A 157 -19.43 9.96 7.62
N CYS A 158 -18.63 8.91 7.79
CA CYS A 158 -17.19 9.03 7.98
C CYS A 158 -16.47 9.05 6.62
N VAL A 159 -15.59 10.03 6.43
CA VAL A 159 -14.68 10.11 5.30
C VAL A 159 -13.25 10.05 5.85
N ALA A 160 -12.45 9.15 5.32
CA ALA A 160 -11.07 8.97 5.75
C ALA A 160 -10.12 8.93 4.56
N ALA A 161 -8.87 9.31 4.80
CA ALA A 161 -7.78 9.19 3.84
C ALA A 161 -6.55 8.58 4.50
N ILE A 162 -5.86 7.73 3.76
CA ILE A 162 -4.49 7.28 4.05
C ILE A 162 -3.62 7.76 2.89
N VAL A 163 -2.52 8.42 3.19
CA VAL A 163 -1.65 9.04 2.19
C VAL A 163 -0.22 8.56 2.37
N LEU A 164 0.35 8.07 1.29
CA LEU A 164 1.76 7.77 1.17
C LEU A 164 2.35 8.63 0.04
N VAL A 165 3.27 9.52 0.38
CA VAL A 165 3.79 10.52 -0.57
C VAL A 165 5.05 9.97 -1.26
N ASN A 166 4.99 9.85 -2.59
CA ASN A 166 6.11 9.44 -3.44
C ASN A 166 6.56 10.64 -4.30
N ALA A 167 7.19 11.63 -3.67
CA ALA A 167 7.55 12.89 -4.32
C ALA A 167 9.02 12.94 -4.74
N VAL A 168 9.26 13.55 -5.90
CA VAL A 168 10.58 14.06 -6.31
C VAL A 168 10.56 15.57 -6.08
N GLY A 169 11.35 16.06 -5.13
CA GLY A 169 11.40 17.47 -4.77
C GLY A 169 11.44 17.70 -3.26
N SER A 170 11.42 18.98 -2.88
CA SER A 170 11.39 19.41 -1.49
C SER A 170 9.99 19.86 -1.09
N VAL A 171 9.63 19.64 0.18
CA VAL A 171 8.40 20.18 0.78
C VAL A 171 8.57 21.62 1.23
N THR A 172 9.78 22.15 1.18
CA THR A 172 10.11 23.53 1.57
C THR A 172 10.67 24.31 0.40
N ILE A 173 10.47 25.62 0.40
CA ILE A 173 11.04 26.56 -0.56
C ILE A 173 12.17 27.32 0.16
N GLY A 174 13.43 27.18 -0.30
CA GLY A 174 14.58 27.76 0.37
C GLY A 174 14.76 27.19 1.78
N ASN A 175 14.82 28.07 2.79
CA ASN A 175 15.03 27.71 4.21
C ASN A 175 13.72 27.70 5.02
N GLY A 176 12.58 27.81 4.40
CA GLY A 176 11.28 27.85 5.07
C GLY A 176 10.19 27.05 4.35
N PRO A 177 9.03 26.95 4.97
CA PRO A 177 7.84 26.33 4.36
C PRO A 177 7.35 27.13 3.15
#